data_dacc79b7f7eb7e75287e34076ee5e36c
#
_entry.id   dacc79b7f7eb7e75287e34076ee5e36c
#
_cell.length_a   1.000
_cell.length_b   1.000
_cell.length_c   1.000
_cell.angle_alpha   90.00
_cell.angle_beta   90.00
_cell.angle_gamma   90.00
#
_symmetry.space_group_name_H-M   'P 1'
#
loop_
_entity.id
_entity.type
_entity.pdbx_description
1 polymer ?
#
loop_
_entity_poly.entity_id
_entity_poly.type
_entity_poly.pdbx_seq_one_letter_code
_entity_poly.pdbx_strand_id
1 'polypeptide(L)'
;TLSLHDALPIFSIDGFSGGHSGVEIDKGRANANVVMGRLLYGVMNDIRIISVNGGEKDNAIALSCQAEIAVLAGKAEEVKNKVQETFAIVAEEYKVTDPNAAICVEKQADTENAGEECAALTAKDTAAVIQALLHMPAGIQRMNPEIEGLVQTSLNLGILRTNESSVDLSYAVRSASEHEKQFLIDKMNALAVLLGGSTEITGPYPGWEYRADSRLRDVLVDTYRELYGKDPVVEGIHAGLECGLFASKMGDIDAVSLGPQMEGIHTVNEVLSISSVQRTWELVTKALAALK
;
A
#
# COMPACT_ATOMS: atom_id res chain seq x y z
N THR A 1 -11.84 -30.68 14.44
CA THR A 1 -12.72 -30.13 15.51
C THR A 1 -11.86 -29.77 16.71
N LEU A 2 -11.63 -28.46 16.90
CA LEU A 2 -10.93 -27.92 18.06
C LEU A 2 -11.98 -27.65 19.16
N SER A 3 -12.12 -28.57 20.10
CA SER A 3 -13.09 -28.51 21.23
C SER A 3 -12.58 -27.78 22.46
N LEU A 4 -11.58 -26.90 22.35
CA LEU A 4 -10.91 -26.28 23.50
C LEU A 4 -10.58 -24.82 23.25
N HIS A 5 -11.63 -23.97 23.17
CA HIS A 5 -11.47 -22.52 23.15
C HIS A 5 -12.05 -21.94 24.45
N ASP A 6 -11.23 -21.19 25.20
CA ASP A 6 -11.68 -20.47 26.37
C ASP A 6 -12.19 -19.05 26.03
N ALA A 7 -11.87 -18.54 24.88
CA ALA A 7 -12.25 -17.19 24.47
C ALA A 7 -12.14 -16.99 22.94
N LEU A 8 -13.00 -16.13 22.41
CA LEU A 8 -12.99 -15.64 21.04
C LEU A 8 -12.75 -14.12 21.06
N PRO A 9 -11.52 -13.66 21.35
CA PRO A 9 -11.25 -12.23 21.35
C PRO A 9 -11.20 -11.67 19.93
N ILE A 10 -11.64 -10.41 19.80
CA ILE A 10 -11.49 -9.60 18.62
C ILE A 10 -10.39 -8.56 18.90
N PHE A 11 -9.34 -8.57 18.10
CA PHE A 11 -8.31 -7.53 18.09
C PHE A 11 -8.63 -6.54 16.99
N SER A 12 -8.88 -5.31 17.37
CA SER A 12 -9.09 -4.19 16.43
C SER A 12 -7.99 -3.17 16.61
N ILE A 13 -7.26 -2.87 15.56
CA ILE A 13 -6.31 -1.77 15.51
C ILE A 13 -6.81 -0.71 14.54
N ASP A 14 -6.76 0.55 14.94
CA ASP A 14 -7.21 1.70 14.15
C ASP A 14 -6.42 2.98 14.47
N GLY A 15 -6.85 4.11 13.92
CA GLY A 15 -6.25 5.41 14.16
C GLY A 15 -4.93 5.64 13.45
N PHE A 16 -4.52 4.76 12.54
CA PHE A 16 -3.36 4.99 11.69
C PHE A 16 -3.65 6.10 10.67
N SER A 17 -2.62 6.84 10.26
CA SER A 17 -2.75 8.03 9.40
C SER A 17 -3.11 7.69 7.95
N GLY A 18 -2.73 6.50 7.47
CA GLY A 18 -3.00 6.07 6.11
C GLY A 18 -2.38 6.96 5.03
N GLY A 19 -3.04 7.06 3.88
CA GLY A 19 -2.61 7.90 2.76
C GLY A 19 -2.60 7.15 1.42
N HIS A 20 -2.28 7.86 0.34
CA HIS A 20 -2.19 7.27 -0.98
C HIS A 20 -0.92 6.43 -1.12
N SER A 21 -1.06 5.16 -1.52
CA SER A 21 0.05 4.19 -1.59
C SER A 21 1.11 4.48 -2.67
N GLY A 22 0.94 5.50 -3.49
CA GLY A 22 1.94 6.01 -4.43
C GLY A 22 2.64 7.24 -3.85
N VAL A 23 1.97 8.38 -3.90
CA VAL A 23 2.56 9.70 -3.60
C VAL A 23 2.84 9.97 -2.12
N GLU A 24 2.35 9.13 -1.22
CA GLU A 24 2.57 9.26 0.23
C GLU A 24 3.23 8.03 0.86
N ILE A 25 3.69 7.07 0.07
CA ILE A 25 4.36 5.86 0.59
C ILE A 25 5.69 6.20 1.29
N ASP A 26 6.29 7.33 0.93
CA ASP A 26 7.52 7.88 1.50
C ASP A 26 7.34 8.52 2.88
N LYS A 27 6.10 8.72 3.34
CA LYS A 27 5.83 9.36 4.64
C LYS A 27 6.12 8.47 5.84
N GLY A 28 6.50 7.21 5.63
CA GLY A 28 6.88 6.29 6.70
C GLY A 28 5.74 5.89 7.63
N ARG A 29 4.48 6.02 7.18
CA ARG A 29 3.28 5.64 7.94
C ARG A 29 3.13 4.12 8.00
N ALA A 30 2.60 3.64 9.12
CA ALA A 30 2.30 2.22 9.29
C ALA A 30 1.12 1.78 8.42
N ASN A 31 1.16 0.51 8.00
CA ASN A 31 0.03 -0.17 7.37
C ASN A 31 -0.60 -1.12 8.38
N ALA A 32 -1.87 -0.89 8.74
CA ALA A 32 -2.57 -1.65 9.78
C ALA A 32 -2.60 -3.16 9.48
N ASN A 33 -2.73 -3.57 8.21
CA ASN A 33 -2.72 -4.99 7.84
C ASN A 33 -1.37 -5.66 8.15
N VAL A 34 -0.27 -4.96 7.88
CA VAL A 34 1.09 -5.46 8.18
C VAL A 34 1.33 -5.48 9.69
N VAL A 35 0.88 -4.45 10.40
CA VAL A 35 0.95 -4.39 11.87
C VAL A 35 0.19 -5.56 12.48
N MET A 36 -1.03 -5.87 12.02
CA MET A 36 -1.80 -7.00 12.50
C MET A 36 -1.02 -8.32 12.33
N GLY A 37 -0.37 -8.52 11.19
CA GLY A 37 0.50 -9.68 10.97
C GLY A 37 1.61 -9.81 12.03
N ARG A 38 2.25 -8.69 12.39
CA ARG A 38 3.27 -8.64 13.46
C ARG A 38 2.70 -8.99 14.85
N LEU A 39 1.49 -8.50 15.16
CA LEU A 39 0.83 -8.80 16.42
C LEU A 39 0.51 -10.29 16.54
N LEU A 40 -0.10 -10.86 15.51
CA LEU A 40 -0.51 -12.27 15.49
C LEU A 40 0.69 -13.23 15.47
N TYR A 41 1.82 -12.82 14.89
CA TYR A 41 3.03 -13.64 14.88
C TYR A 41 3.54 -13.96 16.29
N GLY A 42 3.47 -13.00 17.20
CA GLY A 42 3.91 -13.18 18.58
C GLY A 42 3.12 -14.24 19.38
N VAL A 43 1.92 -14.60 18.90
CA VAL A 43 0.98 -15.54 19.55
C VAL A 43 0.53 -16.68 18.64
N MET A 44 1.16 -16.86 17.49
CA MET A 44 0.75 -17.75 16.40
C MET A 44 0.47 -19.20 16.85
N ASN A 45 1.24 -19.71 17.79
CA ASN A 45 1.10 -21.09 18.25
C ASN A 45 -0.11 -21.32 19.18
N ASP A 46 -0.58 -20.26 19.83
CA ASP A 46 -1.64 -20.30 20.85
C ASP A 46 -3.02 -19.90 20.30
N ILE A 47 -3.09 -19.57 19.01
CA ILE A 47 -4.31 -19.07 18.36
C ILE A 47 -4.69 -19.84 17.10
N ARG A 48 -5.96 -19.65 16.68
CA ARG A 48 -6.45 -19.94 15.31
C ARG A 48 -7.20 -18.74 14.81
N ILE A 49 -6.92 -18.33 13.56
CA ILE A 49 -7.65 -17.22 12.92
C ILE A 49 -9.05 -17.71 12.53
N ILE A 50 -10.06 -16.96 12.91
CA ILE A 50 -11.43 -17.09 12.43
C ILE A 50 -11.61 -16.16 11.25
N SER A 51 -11.27 -14.88 11.43
CA SER A 51 -11.25 -13.89 10.35
C SER A 51 -10.15 -12.86 10.57
N VAL A 52 -9.64 -12.30 9.47
CA VAL A 52 -8.75 -11.14 9.48
C VAL A 52 -9.12 -10.25 8.32
N ASN A 53 -9.44 -8.98 8.63
CA ASN A 53 -9.96 -8.04 7.64
C ASN A 53 -9.40 -6.64 7.88
N GLY A 54 -8.99 -5.94 6.83
CA GLY A 54 -8.49 -4.58 6.95
C GLY A 54 -8.33 -3.88 5.62
N GLY A 55 -8.33 -2.55 5.66
CA GLY A 55 -8.25 -1.69 4.50
C GLY A 55 -9.50 -1.74 3.61
N GLU A 56 -9.68 -0.71 2.79
CA GLU A 56 -10.87 -0.53 1.94
C GLU A 56 -10.52 -0.40 0.45
N LYS A 57 -9.32 0.08 0.14
CA LYS A 57 -8.86 0.34 -1.23
C LYS A 57 -7.44 -0.16 -1.40
N ASP A 58 -7.16 -0.77 -2.55
CA ASP A 58 -5.83 -1.27 -2.91
C ASP A 58 -4.76 -0.18 -2.98
N ASN A 59 -5.16 1.03 -3.42
CA ASN A 59 -4.29 2.19 -3.56
C ASN A 59 -4.19 3.08 -2.31
N ALA A 60 -4.71 2.64 -1.17
CA ALA A 60 -4.61 3.33 0.11
C ALA A 60 -3.83 2.50 1.14
N ILE A 61 -3.01 3.15 1.97
CA ILE A 61 -2.38 2.53 3.14
C ILE A 61 -3.47 2.25 4.15
N ALA A 62 -3.57 1.01 4.63
CA ALA A 62 -4.66 0.58 5.51
C ALA A 62 -4.63 1.32 6.86
N LEU A 63 -5.76 1.95 7.19
CA LEU A 63 -5.97 2.74 8.42
C LEU A 63 -6.30 1.88 9.63
N SER A 64 -6.91 0.72 9.40
CA SER A 64 -7.42 -0.19 10.42
C SER A 64 -7.33 -1.63 9.95
N CYS A 65 -7.27 -2.54 10.91
CA CYS A 65 -7.38 -3.98 10.68
C CYS A 65 -8.00 -4.64 11.90
N GLN A 66 -8.83 -5.65 11.67
CA GLN A 66 -9.49 -6.43 12.70
C GLN A 66 -9.17 -7.92 12.52
N ALA A 67 -8.89 -8.61 13.60
CA ALA A 67 -8.72 -10.07 13.62
C ALA A 67 -9.60 -10.69 14.71
N GLU A 68 -10.42 -11.63 14.31
CA GLU A 68 -11.16 -12.52 15.19
C GLU A 68 -10.40 -13.83 15.30
N ILE A 69 -10.12 -14.25 16.51
CA ILE A 69 -9.30 -15.44 16.76
C ILE A 69 -9.93 -16.36 17.79
N ALA A 70 -9.64 -17.64 17.67
CA ALA A 70 -9.87 -18.61 18.73
C ALA A 70 -8.56 -18.84 19.49
N VAL A 71 -8.60 -18.77 20.80
CA VAL A 71 -7.43 -18.93 21.67
C VAL A 71 -7.46 -20.28 22.36
N LEU A 72 -6.32 -20.96 22.42
CA LEU A 72 -6.20 -22.24 23.13
C LEU A 72 -6.55 -22.10 24.62
N ALA A 73 -7.15 -23.16 25.20
CA ALA A 73 -7.60 -23.16 26.56
C ALA A 73 -6.52 -22.72 27.56
N GLY A 74 -6.87 -21.84 28.50
CA GLY A 74 -5.97 -21.28 29.50
C GLY A 74 -4.95 -20.25 29.00
N LYS A 75 -4.98 -19.87 27.69
CA LYS A 75 -4.01 -18.94 27.11
C LYS A 75 -4.54 -17.54 26.88
N ALA A 76 -5.83 -17.27 27.12
CA ALA A 76 -6.48 -16.01 26.73
C ALA A 76 -5.79 -14.76 27.28
N GLU A 77 -5.46 -14.73 28.57
CA GLU A 77 -4.79 -13.57 29.18
C GLU A 77 -3.33 -13.42 28.70
N GLU A 78 -2.61 -14.52 28.51
CA GLU A 78 -1.24 -14.51 27.98
C GLU A 78 -1.21 -13.94 26.55
N VAL A 79 -2.10 -14.40 25.69
CA VAL A 79 -2.26 -13.93 24.30
C VAL A 79 -2.61 -12.45 24.28
N LYS A 80 -3.61 -12.02 25.07
CA LYS A 80 -4.01 -10.62 25.16
C LYS A 80 -2.85 -9.72 25.59
N ASN A 81 -2.17 -10.07 26.68
CA ASN A 81 -1.06 -9.28 27.19
C ASN A 81 0.07 -9.19 26.16
N LYS A 82 0.41 -10.30 25.50
CA LYS A 82 1.46 -10.31 24.47
C LYS A 82 1.14 -9.44 23.28
N VAL A 83 -0.11 -9.47 22.81
CA VAL A 83 -0.58 -8.61 21.70
C VAL A 83 -0.52 -7.15 22.11
N GLN A 84 -0.98 -6.78 23.31
CA GLN A 84 -0.93 -5.40 23.81
C GLN A 84 0.51 -4.90 24.02
N GLU A 85 1.41 -5.73 24.56
CA GLU A 85 2.84 -5.40 24.69
C GLU A 85 3.48 -5.16 23.31
N THR A 86 3.19 -6.03 22.34
CA THR A 86 3.71 -5.86 20.98
C THR A 86 3.16 -4.60 20.32
N PHE A 87 1.87 -4.30 20.52
CA PHE A 87 1.28 -3.07 20.00
C PHE A 87 1.88 -1.81 20.64
N ALA A 88 2.18 -1.82 21.94
CA ALA A 88 2.83 -0.70 22.60
C ALA A 88 4.20 -0.38 21.98
N ILE A 89 4.95 -1.40 21.55
CA ILE A 89 6.20 -1.23 20.81
C ILE A 89 5.94 -0.58 19.45
N VAL A 90 4.94 -1.06 18.70
CA VAL A 90 4.55 -0.49 17.40
C VAL A 90 4.12 0.96 17.54
N ALA A 91 3.29 1.28 18.53
CA ALA A 91 2.84 2.65 18.79
C ALA A 91 4.01 3.60 19.08
N GLU A 92 5.04 3.14 19.79
CA GLU A 92 6.25 3.95 20.03
C GLU A 92 7.09 4.12 18.76
N GLU A 93 7.23 3.08 17.92
CA GLU A 93 7.93 3.14 16.64
C GLU A 93 7.30 4.16 15.67
N TYR A 94 5.97 4.24 15.66
CA TYR A 94 5.20 5.10 14.74
C TYR A 94 4.59 6.34 15.39
N LYS A 95 4.97 6.71 16.61
CA LYS A 95 4.38 7.83 17.37
C LYS A 95 4.40 9.19 16.64
N VAL A 96 5.31 9.39 15.69
CA VAL A 96 5.42 10.62 14.91
C VAL A 96 4.52 10.60 13.69
N THR A 97 4.45 9.49 12.99
CA THR A 97 3.69 9.35 11.75
C THR A 97 2.24 8.94 11.99
N ASP A 98 1.99 8.18 13.07
CA ASP A 98 0.69 7.60 13.41
C ASP A 98 0.33 7.82 14.90
N PRO A 99 0.27 9.07 15.37
CA PRO A 99 0.15 9.41 16.80
C PRO A 99 -1.17 8.97 17.44
N ASN A 100 -2.19 8.66 16.64
CA ASN A 100 -3.51 8.25 17.10
C ASN A 100 -3.73 6.73 17.01
N ALA A 101 -2.71 5.95 16.62
CA ALA A 101 -2.82 4.51 16.52
C ALA A 101 -3.23 3.88 17.86
N ALA A 102 -4.25 3.05 17.84
CA ALA A 102 -4.82 2.44 19.02
C ALA A 102 -5.16 0.96 18.79
N ILE A 103 -5.20 0.20 19.88
CA ILE A 103 -5.68 -1.18 19.89
C ILE A 103 -6.85 -1.31 20.87
N CYS A 104 -7.91 -1.98 20.41
CA CYS A 104 -9.01 -2.45 21.22
C CYS A 104 -9.03 -3.98 21.26
N VAL A 105 -9.24 -4.55 22.43
CA VAL A 105 -9.38 -5.99 22.61
C VAL A 105 -10.74 -6.26 23.23
N GLU A 106 -11.66 -6.76 22.43
CA GLU A 106 -13.00 -7.10 22.87
C GLU A 106 -13.13 -8.61 23.07
N LYS A 107 -13.83 -9.03 24.10
CA LYS A 107 -14.36 -10.40 24.15
C LYS A 107 -15.63 -10.41 23.33
N GLN A 108 -15.75 -11.36 22.41
CA GLN A 108 -17.07 -11.66 21.86
C GLN A 108 -17.98 -11.98 23.06
N ALA A 109 -19.12 -11.27 23.16
CA ALA A 109 -20.08 -11.55 24.22
C ALA A 109 -20.38 -13.06 24.21
N ASP A 110 -20.39 -13.66 25.40
CA ASP A 110 -20.79 -15.05 25.56
C ASP A 110 -22.09 -15.23 24.77
N THR A 111 -21.98 -15.76 23.56
CA THR A 111 -23.17 -16.15 22.80
C THR A 111 -23.79 -17.26 23.66
N GLU A 112 -25.05 -17.06 24.07
CA GLU A 112 -25.84 -18.07 24.81
C GLU A 112 -25.88 -19.44 24.09
N ASN A 113 -25.24 -19.52 22.93
CA ASN A 113 -24.99 -20.70 22.11
C ASN A 113 -23.53 -21.19 22.25
N ALA A 114 -23.14 -21.60 23.44
CA ALA A 114 -21.87 -22.29 23.71
C ALA A 114 -21.75 -23.67 23.01
N GLY A 115 -22.39 -23.85 21.87
CA GLY A 115 -22.43 -25.05 21.04
C GLY A 115 -22.32 -24.83 19.54
N GLU A 116 -22.25 -23.59 19.05
CA GLU A 116 -21.99 -23.37 17.64
C GLU A 116 -20.50 -23.55 17.35
N GLU A 117 -20.17 -24.53 16.50
CA GLU A 117 -18.80 -24.73 16.00
C GLU A 117 -18.35 -23.50 15.23
N CYS A 118 -17.48 -22.70 15.82
CA CYS A 118 -16.86 -21.58 15.08
C CYS A 118 -15.86 -22.15 14.08
N ALA A 119 -16.04 -21.83 12.80
CA ALA A 119 -15.14 -22.25 11.74
C ALA A 119 -13.85 -21.41 11.81
N ALA A 120 -12.82 -21.95 12.43
CA ALA A 120 -11.48 -21.34 12.45
C ALA A 120 -10.56 -22.04 11.46
N LEU A 121 -9.57 -21.30 10.95
CA LEU A 121 -8.50 -21.85 10.13
C LEU A 121 -7.74 -22.95 10.90
N THR A 122 -7.21 -23.93 10.17
CA THR A 122 -6.31 -24.93 10.79
C THR A 122 -5.05 -24.25 11.32
N ALA A 123 -4.29 -24.95 12.18
CA ALA A 123 -3.00 -24.46 12.66
C ALA A 123 -2.05 -24.13 11.51
N LYS A 124 -2.05 -24.96 10.46
CA LYS A 124 -1.23 -24.78 9.28
C LYS A 124 -1.66 -23.53 8.50
N ASP A 125 -2.94 -23.35 8.27
CA ASP A 125 -3.45 -22.21 7.48
C ASP A 125 -3.35 -20.90 8.28
N THR A 126 -3.59 -20.94 9.61
CA THR A 126 -3.30 -19.81 10.50
C THR A 126 -1.84 -19.37 10.39
N ALA A 127 -0.90 -20.34 10.46
CA ALA A 127 0.52 -20.03 10.30
C ALA A 127 0.83 -19.48 8.90
N ALA A 128 0.26 -20.04 7.84
CA ALA A 128 0.47 -19.58 6.46
C ALA A 128 0.00 -18.13 6.28
N VAL A 129 -1.18 -17.77 6.78
CA VAL A 129 -1.70 -16.39 6.72
C VAL A 129 -0.80 -15.42 7.48
N ILE A 130 -0.41 -15.77 8.72
CA ILE A 130 0.48 -14.92 9.53
C ILE A 130 1.85 -14.76 8.86
N GLN A 131 2.41 -15.84 8.31
CA GLN A 131 3.67 -15.78 7.58
C GLN A 131 3.55 -14.95 6.29
N ALA A 132 2.41 -15.01 5.60
CA ALA A 132 2.15 -14.13 4.44
C ALA A 132 2.16 -12.65 4.86
N LEU A 133 1.43 -12.29 5.92
CA LEU A 133 1.37 -10.91 6.43
C LEU A 133 2.74 -10.40 6.90
N LEU A 134 3.60 -11.29 7.41
CA LEU A 134 4.92 -10.93 7.94
C LEU A 134 5.99 -10.84 6.85
N HIS A 135 5.96 -11.73 5.85
CA HIS A 135 7.06 -11.91 4.90
C HIS A 135 6.78 -11.40 3.49
N MET A 136 5.50 -11.22 3.11
CA MET A 136 5.21 -10.54 1.86
C MET A 136 5.81 -9.13 1.90
N PRO A 137 6.54 -8.71 0.87
CA PRO A 137 7.13 -7.39 0.85
C PRO A 137 6.04 -6.31 1.00
N ALA A 138 6.36 -5.22 1.69
CA ALA A 138 5.49 -4.06 1.85
C ALA A 138 6.33 -2.77 1.93
N GLY A 139 5.75 -1.65 1.52
CA GLY A 139 6.42 -0.35 1.53
C GLY A 139 7.41 -0.16 0.38
N ILE A 140 8.37 0.73 0.59
CA ILE A 140 9.39 1.09 -0.40
C ILE A 140 10.37 -0.08 -0.57
N GLN A 141 10.59 -0.49 -1.82
CA GLN A 141 11.57 -1.51 -2.17
C GLN A 141 12.83 -0.91 -2.77
N ARG A 142 12.70 0.22 -3.48
CA ARG A 142 13.82 0.95 -4.07
C ARG A 142 13.50 2.43 -4.25
N MET A 143 14.49 3.28 -3.97
CA MET A 143 14.48 4.69 -4.33
C MET A 143 15.08 4.88 -5.72
N ASN A 144 14.66 5.92 -6.43
CA ASN A 144 15.24 6.26 -7.73
C ASN A 144 16.68 6.77 -7.52
N PRO A 145 17.69 6.25 -8.26
CA PRO A 145 19.06 6.64 -8.08
C PRO A 145 19.44 7.99 -8.72
N GLU A 146 18.60 8.51 -9.63
CA GLU A 146 18.87 9.73 -10.39
C GLU A 146 18.10 10.93 -9.86
N ILE A 147 16.95 10.70 -9.20
CA ILE A 147 16.10 11.76 -8.65
C ILE A 147 16.00 11.58 -7.15
N GLU A 148 16.58 12.50 -6.39
CA GLU A 148 16.57 12.47 -4.93
C GLU A 148 15.12 12.53 -4.39
N GLY A 149 14.82 11.68 -3.40
CA GLY A 149 13.51 11.61 -2.76
C GLY A 149 12.42 10.88 -3.55
N LEU A 150 12.65 10.53 -4.82
CA LEU A 150 11.69 9.80 -5.62
C LEU A 150 11.71 8.30 -5.29
N VAL A 151 10.55 7.74 -4.99
CA VAL A 151 10.37 6.29 -4.87
C VAL A 151 10.30 5.68 -6.27
N GLN A 152 11.12 4.67 -6.57
CA GLN A 152 11.09 3.96 -7.84
C GLN A 152 10.18 2.73 -7.80
N THR A 153 10.27 1.95 -6.73
CA THR A 153 9.54 0.68 -6.61
C THR A 153 8.98 0.55 -5.20
N SER A 154 7.69 0.31 -5.10
CA SER A 154 6.99 0.06 -3.84
C SER A 154 5.81 -0.87 -4.03
N LEU A 155 5.31 -1.40 -2.92
CA LEU A 155 4.02 -2.07 -2.87
C LEU A 155 3.32 -1.82 -1.55
N ASN A 156 2.00 -1.94 -1.56
CA ASN A 156 1.15 -1.69 -0.42
C ASN A 156 0.07 -2.77 -0.30
N LEU A 157 -0.04 -3.41 0.86
CA LEU A 157 -1.16 -4.28 1.20
C LEU A 157 -2.37 -3.40 1.53
N GLY A 158 -3.18 -3.08 0.50
CA GLY A 158 -4.31 -2.16 0.63
C GLY A 158 -5.55 -2.83 1.23
N ILE A 159 -5.82 -4.09 0.87
CA ILE A 159 -7.00 -4.82 1.33
C ILE A 159 -6.59 -6.21 1.82
N LEU A 160 -7.13 -6.59 2.98
CA LEU A 160 -7.03 -7.92 3.56
C LEU A 160 -8.45 -8.41 3.85
N ARG A 161 -8.83 -9.57 3.33
CA ARG A 161 -10.19 -10.12 3.47
C ARG A 161 -10.17 -11.62 3.71
N THR A 162 -10.92 -12.04 4.71
CA THR A 162 -11.28 -13.44 4.91
C THR A 162 -12.59 -13.72 4.20
N ASN A 163 -12.59 -14.72 3.33
CA ASN A 163 -13.76 -15.24 2.62
C ASN A 163 -14.08 -16.64 3.15
N GLU A 164 -15.12 -17.29 2.61
CA GLU A 164 -15.54 -18.63 3.03
C GLU A 164 -14.44 -19.70 2.88
N SER A 165 -13.57 -19.58 1.89
CA SER A 165 -12.55 -20.59 1.54
C SER A 165 -11.14 -20.04 1.34
N SER A 166 -10.93 -18.72 1.49
CA SER A 166 -9.64 -18.07 1.28
C SER A 166 -9.42 -16.90 2.24
N VAL A 167 -8.17 -16.51 2.38
CA VAL A 167 -7.77 -15.19 2.89
C VAL A 167 -7.04 -14.48 1.76
N ASP A 168 -7.61 -13.37 1.29
CA ASP A 168 -7.13 -12.63 0.15
C ASP A 168 -6.34 -11.40 0.59
N LEU A 169 -5.16 -11.24 0.02
CA LEU A 169 -4.25 -10.11 0.24
C LEU A 169 -4.11 -9.32 -1.07
N SER A 170 -4.74 -8.15 -1.15
CA SER A 170 -4.69 -7.31 -2.35
C SER A 170 -3.60 -6.25 -2.24
N TYR A 171 -2.66 -6.30 -3.18
CA TYR A 171 -1.51 -5.40 -3.23
C TYR A 171 -1.58 -4.45 -4.42
N ALA A 172 -1.34 -3.15 -4.18
CA ALA A 172 -0.96 -2.21 -5.22
C ALA A 172 0.56 -2.23 -5.40
N VAL A 173 1.04 -2.80 -6.51
CA VAL A 173 2.47 -2.84 -6.87
C VAL A 173 2.78 -1.73 -7.85
N ARG A 174 3.77 -0.90 -7.54
CA ARG A 174 4.17 0.25 -8.34
C ARG A 174 5.66 0.23 -8.61
N SER A 175 6.06 0.44 -9.86
CA SER A 175 7.45 0.68 -10.23
C SER A 175 7.53 1.50 -11.50
N ALA A 176 8.48 2.43 -11.56
CA ALA A 176 8.85 3.08 -12.82
C ALA A 176 9.54 2.07 -13.77
N SER A 177 10.32 1.12 -13.22
CA SER A 177 11.00 0.07 -13.98
C SER A 177 10.14 -1.19 -14.11
N GLU A 178 9.84 -1.58 -15.35
CA GLU A 178 9.07 -2.78 -15.64
C GLU A 178 9.78 -4.06 -15.17
N HIS A 179 11.11 -4.12 -15.29
CA HIS A 179 11.90 -5.27 -14.82
C HIS A 179 11.88 -5.44 -13.31
N GLU A 180 11.95 -4.33 -12.56
CA GLU A 180 11.85 -4.39 -11.09
C GLU A 180 10.44 -4.76 -10.64
N LYS A 181 9.43 -4.25 -11.33
CA LYS A 181 8.02 -4.62 -11.06
C LYS A 181 7.81 -6.12 -11.25
N GLN A 182 8.28 -6.66 -12.37
CA GLN A 182 8.17 -8.09 -12.65
C GLN A 182 8.92 -8.92 -11.59
N PHE A 183 10.14 -8.54 -11.24
CA PHE A 183 10.91 -9.23 -10.20
C PHE A 183 10.20 -9.24 -8.84
N LEU A 184 9.53 -8.14 -8.49
CA LEU A 184 8.75 -8.07 -7.25
C LEU A 184 7.52 -9.00 -7.30
N ILE A 185 6.84 -9.05 -8.44
CA ILE A 185 5.72 -9.97 -8.68
C ILE A 185 6.20 -11.43 -8.57
N ASP A 186 7.36 -11.76 -9.16
CA ASP A 186 7.94 -13.10 -9.11
C ASP A 186 8.26 -13.52 -7.67
N LYS A 187 8.79 -12.59 -6.85
CA LYS A 187 9.02 -12.84 -5.41
C LYS A 187 7.73 -13.12 -4.65
N MET A 188 6.69 -12.33 -4.91
CA MET A 188 5.38 -12.52 -4.28
C MET A 188 4.77 -13.86 -4.68
N ASN A 189 4.84 -14.20 -5.97
CA ASN A 189 4.34 -15.48 -6.47
C ASN A 189 5.08 -16.66 -5.85
N ALA A 190 6.42 -16.61 -5.82
CA ALA A 190 7.24 -17.67 -5.21
C ALA A 190 6.89 -17.87 -3.72
N LEU A 191 6.69 -16.79 -2.98
CA LEU A 191 6.32 -16.86 -1.57
C LEU A 191 4.88 -17.36 -1.38
N ALA A 192 3.93 -16.92 -2.20
CA ALA A 192 2.56 -17.42 -2.17
C ALA A 192 2.51 -18.93 -2.39
N VAL A 193 3.22 -19.44 -3.41
CA VAL A 193 3.31 -20.89 -3.69
C VAL A 193 3.95 -21.64 -2.51
N LEU A 194 5.00 -21.10 -1.90
CA LEU A 194 5.66 -21.70 -0.74
C LEU A 194 4.69 -21.83 0.46
N LEU A 195 3.80 -20.86 0.63
CA LEU A 195 2.78 -20.84 1.69
C LEU A 195 1.50 -21.61 1.34
N GLY A 196 1.43 -22.21 0.14
CA GLY A 196 0.28 -22.99 -0.33
C GLY A 196 -0.84 -22.16 -0.95
N GLY A 197 -0.56 -20.92 -1.31
CA GLY A 197 -1.46 -20.00 -1.99
C GLY A 197 -1.15 -19.83 -3.48
N SER A 198 -1.79 -18.86 -4.09
CA SER A 198 -1.61 -18.46 -5.50
C SER A 198 -1.70 -16.94 -5.62
N THR A 199 -1.24 -16.41 -6.75
CA THR A 199 -1.34 -14.99 -7.07
C THR A 199 -2.14 -14.79 -8.36
N GLU A 200 -2.87 -13.68 -8.41
CA GLU A 200 -3.53 -13.18 -9.60
C GLU A 200 -3.10 -11.74 -9.84
N ILE A 201 -2.86 -11.37 -11.09
CA ILE A 201 -2.50 -10.00 -11.48
C ILE A 201 -3.71 -9.36 -12.14
N THR A 202 -4.17 -8.26 -11.56
CA THR A 202 -5.31 -7.48 -12.08
C THR A 202 -4.86 -6.07 -12.43
N GLY A 203 -5.44 -5.47 -13.50
CA GLY A 203 -5.21 -4.09 -13.87
C GLY A 203 -3.75 -3.72 -14.12
N PRO A 204 -2.97 -4.50 -14.93
CA PRO A 204 -1.57 -4.18 -15.14
C PRO A 204 -1.42 -2.83 -15.82
N TYR A 205 -0.52 -2.00 -15.29
CA TYR A 205 -0.21 -0.67 -15.80
C TYR A 205 1.30 -0.56 -16.02
N PRO A 206 1.78 -0.09 -17.20
CA PRO A 206 3.20 -0.02 -17.51
C PRO A 206 3.90 1.06 -16.67
N GLY A 207 5.17 0.82 -16.35
CA GLY A 207 6.05 1.82 -15.78
C GLY A 207 6.37 2.94 -16.77
N TRP A 208 6.84 4.07 -16.24
CA TRP A 208 7.40 5.17 -17.02
C TRP A 208 8.75 5.54 -16.43
N GLU A 209 9.81 4.98 -17.03
CA GLU A 209 11.17 5.20 -16.58
C GLU A 209 11.62 6.65 -16.85
N TYR A 210 12.42 7.19 -15.93
CA TYR A 210 13.05 8.49 -16.12
C TYR A 210 14.02 8.41 -17.29
N ARG A 211 13.92 9.39 -18.20
CA ARG A 211 14.82 9.55 -19.33
C ARG A 211 15.78 10.71 -19.06
N ALA A 212 17.07 10.40 -18.86
CA ALA A 212 18.09 11.42 -18.57
C ALA A 212 18.29 12.40 -19.73
N ASP A 213 18.28 11.92 -20.97
CA ASP A 213 18.47 12.70 -22.20
C ASP A 213 17.11 13.01 -22.88
N SER A 214 16.39 14.00 -22.40
CA SER A 214 15.09 14.40 -22.95
C SER A 214 15.18 15.78 -23.61
N ARG A 215 15.20 15.81 -24.95
CA ARG A 215 15.15 17.06 -25.72
C ARG A 215 13.86 17.85 -25.45
N LEU A 216 12.74 17.14 -25.31
CA LEU A 216 11.46 17.78 -25.02
C LEU A 216 11.48 18.49 -23.66
N ARG A 217 12.03 17.84 -22.63
CA ARG A 217 12.19 18.46 -21.31
C ARG A 217 13.08 19.69 -21.37
N ASP A 218 14.23 19.61 -22.05
CA ASP A 218 15.16 20.72 -22.14
C ASP A 218 14.52 21.93 -22.83
N VAL A 219 13.80 21.72 -23.93
CA VAL A 219 13.04 22.79 -24.61
C VAL A 219 11.96 23.39 -23.72
N LEU A 220 11.24 22.57 -22.95
CA LEU A 220 10.23 23.06 -22.00
C LEU A 220 10.85 23.90 -20.88
N VAL A 221 11.98 23.46 -20.33
CA VAL A 221 12.73 24.18 -19.26
C VAL A 221 13.20 25.54 -19.78
N ASP A 222 13.83 25.58 -20.96
CA ASP A 222 14.32 26.81 -21.55
C ASP A 222 13.17 27.78 -21.91
N THR A 223 12.10 27.26 -22.49
CA THR A 223 10.89 28.04 -22.80
C THR A 223 10.24 28.61 -21.52
N TYR A 224 10.19 27.83 -20.46
CA TYR A 224 9.64 28.27 -19.16
C TYR A 224 10.50 29.38 -18.55
N ARG A 225 11.83 29.23 -18.61
CA ARG A 225 12.80 30.25 -18.15
C ARG A 225 12.64 31.57 -18.92
N GLU A 226 12.49 31.48 -20.23
CA GLU A 226 12.23 32.67 -21.06
C GLU A 226 10.91 33.38 -20.75
N LEU A 227 9.84 32.63 -20.49
CA LEU A 227 8.52 33.19 -20.22
C LEU A 227 8.41 33.80 -18.82
N TYR A 228 9.01 33.13 -17.81
CA TYR A 228 8.74 33.45 -16.42
C TYR A 228 9.98 33.92 -15.64
N GLY A 229 11.17 33.93 -16.22
CA GLY A 229 12.41 34.41 -15.59
C GLY A 229 12.93 33.51 -14.45
N LYS A 230 12.46 32.27 -14.38
CA LYS A 230 12.86 31.28 -13.37
C LYS A 230 12.78 29.88 -13.97
N ASP A 231 13.51 28.94 -13.36
CA ASP A 231 13.45 27.53 -13.75
C ASP A 231 12.13 26.88 -13.29
N PRO A 232 11.56 25.97 -14.09
CA PRO A 232 10.50 25.10 -13.62
C PRO A 232 11.05 24.06 -12.64
N VAL A 233 10.21 23.52 -11.79
CA VAL A 233 10.53 22.32 -11.01
C VAL A 233 10.31 21.11 -11.92
N VAL A 234 11.34 20.27 -12.06
CA VAL A 234 11.28 19.00 -12.79
C VAL A 234 11.26 17.89 -11.76
N GLU A 235 10.14 17.19 -11.69
CA GLU A 235 9.90 16.15 -10.70
C GLU A 235 9.56 14.83 -11.35
N GLY A 236 9.89 13.73 -10.70
CA GLY A 236 9.29 12.43 -10.96
C GLY A 236 8.11 12.21 -10.01
N ILE A 237 7.11 11.44 -10.44
CA ILE A 237 5.97 11.07 -9.60
C ILE A 237 5.85 9.56 -9.53
N HIS A 238 5.64 9.03 -8.31
CA HIS A 238 5.41 7.61 -8.09
C HIS A 238 3.92 7.24 -8.28
N ALA A 239 3.43 7.51 -9.49
CA ALA A 239 2.04 7.24 -9.90
C ALA A 239 2.00 6.80 -11.37
N GLY A 240 0.92 6.10 -11.75
CA GLY A 240 0.67 5.77 -13.16
C GLY A 240 0.23 7.02 -13.93
N LEU A 241 0.89 7.30 -15.04
CA LEU A 241 0.52 8.37 -15.97
C LEU A 241 0.41 7.83 -17.39
N GLU A 242 -0.37 8.51 -18.24
CA GLU A 242 -0.56 8.16 -19.65
C GLU A 242 0.75 8.08 -20.43
N CYS A 243 1.79 8.83 -20.02
CA CYS A 243 3.13 8.76 -20.61
C CYS A 243 3.71 7.34 -20.56
N GLY A 244 3.45 6.57 -19.49
CA GLY A 244 3.85 5.16 -19.40
C GLY A 244 3.14 4.29 -20.44
N LEU A 245 1.84 4.54 -20.68
CA LEU A 245 1.07 3.84 -21.72
C LEU A 245 1.60 4.18 -23.11
N PHE A 246 1.90 5.45 -23.38
CA PHE A 246 2.48 5.85 -24.67
C PHE A 246 3.86 5.23 -24.87
N ALA A 247 4.74 5.28 -23.85
CA ALA A 247 6.06 4.68 -23.92
C ALA A 247 5.99 3.17 -24.19
N SER A 248 5.08 2.44 -23.53
CA SER A 248 4.91 1.00 -23.72
C SER A 248 4.39 0.62 -25.10
N LYS A 249 3.63 1.51 -25.78
CA LYS A 249 3.02 1.26 -27.09
C LYS A 249 3.86 1.77 -28.27
N MET A 250 4.55 2.88 -28.08
CA MET A 250 5.26 3.59 -29.14
C MET A 250 6.78 3.35 -29.10
N GLY A 251 7.28 2.66 -28.06
CA GLY A 251 8.70 2.40 -27.89
C GLY A 251 9.47 3.63 -27.41
N ASP A 252 10.55 3.99 -28.09
CA ASP A 252 11.44 5.09 -27.70
C ASP A 252 10.80 6.46 -27.95
N ILE A 253 9.85 6.85 -27.09
CA ILE A 253 9.19 8.15 -27.11
C ILE A 253 9.79 9.06 -26.02
N ASP A 254 10.10 10.31 -26.39
CA ASP A 254 10.42 11.37 -25.42
C ASP A 254 9.12 12.04 -24.96
N ALA A 255 8.76 11.84 -23.69
CA ALA A 255 7.50 12.29 -23.13
C ALA A 255 7.69 13.08 -21.84
N VAL A 256 6.92 14.13 -21.67
CA VAL A 256 6.86 14.95 -20.45
C VAL A 256 5.39 15.18 -20.09
N SER A 257 5.04 14.99 -18.83
CA SER A 257 3.74 15.35 -18.29
C SER A 257 3.77 16.76 -17.73
N LEU A 258 2.82 17.58 -18.11
CA LEU A 258 2.63 18.92 -17.56
C LEU A 258 1.15 19.29 -17.63
N GLY A 259 0.71 20.21 -16.77
CA GLY A 259 -0.69 20.62 -16.74
C GLY A 259 -0.90 21.90 -15.93
N PRO A 260 -2.13 22.43 -15.97
CA PRO A 260 -2.52 23.53 -15.12
C PRO A 260 -2.61 23.11 -13.65
N GLN A 261 -2.61 24.09 -12.74
CA GLN A 261 -2.78 23.85 -11.31
C GLN A 261 -4.20 23.40 -11.02
N MET A 262 -4.29 22.26 -10.34
CA MET A 262 -5.54 21.66 -9.86
C MET A 262 -5.41 21.33 -8.37
N GLU A 263 -6.54 21.38 -7.66
CA GLU A 263 -6.66 20.99 -6.25
C GLU A 263 -7.82 20.02 -6.09
N GLY A 264 -7.77 19.16 -5.09
CA GLY A 264 -8.82 18.18 -4.80
C GLY A 264 -9.06 17.18 -5.94
N ILE A 265 -8.02 16.82 -6.69
CA ILE A 265 -8.08 15.90 -7.84
C ILE A 265 -8.74 14.58 -7.44
N HIS A 266 -9.67 14.09 -8.27
CA HIS A 266 -10.48 12.90 -8.04
C HIS A 266 -11.47 12.99 -6.87
N THR A 267 -11.83 14.21 -6.44
CA THR A 267 -12.86 14.44 -5.43
C THR A 267 -13.99 15.31 -5.96
N VAL A 268 -15.10 15.38 -5.22
CA VAL A 268 -16.23 16.27 -5.54
C VAL A 268 -15.88 17.76 -5.39
N ASN A 269 -14.74 18.06 -4.79
CA ASN A 269 -14.24 19.42 -4.56
C ASN A 269 -13.10 19.79 -5.52
N GLU A 270 -12.94 19.03 -6.60
CA GLU A 270 -11.92 19.30 -7.60
C GLU A 270 -12.09 20.68 -8.24
N VAL A 271 -11.02 21.47 -8.24
CA VAL A 271 -10.99 22.83 -8.80
C VAL A 271 -9.77 23.03 -9.68
N LEU A 272 -9.92 23.86 -10.72
CA LEU A 272 -8.90 24.23 -11.68
C LEU A 272 -8.62 25.72 -11.67
N SER A 273 -7.36 26.11 -11.58
CA SER A 273 -6.94 27.52 -11.68
C SER A 273 -7.00 28.01 -13.13
N ILE A 274 -7.96 28.88 -13.47
CA ILE A 274 -8.14 29.42 -14.83
C ILE A 274 -6.88 30.15 -15.32
N SER A 275 -6.23 30.94 -14.47
CA SER A 275 -5.00 31.65 -14.83
C SER A 275 -3.84 30.70 -15.13
N SER A 276 -3.81 29.52 -14.49
CA SER A 276 -2.77 28.52 -14.77
C SER A 276 -2.99 27.83 -16.13
N VAL A 277 -4.24 27.65 -16.56
CA VAL A 277 -4.55 27.14 -17.91
C VAL A 277 -3.96 28.04 -18.98
N GLN A 278 -4.11 29.35 -18.83
CA GLN A 278 -3.53 30.30 -19.77
C GLN A 278 -2.01 30.20 -19.82
N ARG A 279 -1.34 30.14 -18.68
CA ARG A 279 0.12 29.98 -18.62
C ARG A 279 0.58 28.66 -19.23
N THR A 280 -0.11 27.56 -18.96
CA THR A 280 0.19 26.25 -19.54
C THR A 280 0.04 26.27 -21.06
N TRP A 281 -1.02 26.90 -21.57
CA TRP A 281 -1.23 27.06 -22.99
C TRP A 281 -0.11 27.87 -23.68
N GLU A 282 0.31 28.97 -23.08
CA GLU A 282 1.41 29.80 -23.55
C GLU A 282 2.73 29.02 -23.60
N LEU A 283 3.04 28.27 -22.51
CA LEU A 283 4.22 27.43 -22.46
C LEU A 283 4.22 26.35 -23.56
N VAL A 284 3.13 25.62 -23.71
CA VAL A 284 3.01 24.53 -24.69
C VAL A 284 3.14 25.08 -26.11
N THR A 285 2.44 26.16 -26.44
CA THR A 285 2.48 26.74 -27.79
C THR A 285 3.86 27.27 -28.17
N LYS A 286 4.57 27.91 -27.22
CA LYS A 286 5.92 28.40 -27.44
C LYS A 286 6.94 27.27 -27.54
N ALA A 287 6.85 26.24 -26.69
CA ALA A 287 7.72 25.04 -26.74
C ALA A 287 7.54 24.28 -28.07
N LEU A 288 6.29 24.11 -28.56
CA LEU A 288 6.03 23.48 -29.85
C LEU A 288 6.63 24.29 -31.01
N ALA A 289 6.64 25.61 -30.92
CA ALA A 289 7.30 26.48 -31.94
C ALA A 289 8.83 26.31 -31.92
N ALA A 290 9.44 26.07 -30.73
CA ALA A 290 10.89 25.86 -30.59
C ALA A 290 11.34 24.44 -31.00
N LEU A 291 10.42 23.47 -31.08
CA LEU A 291 10.70 22.11 -31.52
C LEU A 291 10.72 21.94 -33.05
N LYS A 292 10.24 22.91 -33.79
CA LYS A 292 10.32 22.93 -35.28
C LYS A 292 11.75 23.14 -35.73
#